data_0ff1f26cce8a4743d681a598961f2c7a
#
_entry.id   0ff1f26cce8a4743d681a598961f2c7a
#
_cell.length_a   1.000
_cell.length_b   1.000
_cell.length_c   1.000
_cell.angle_alpha   90.00
_cell.angle_beta   90.00
_cell.angle_gamma   90.00
#
_symmetry.space_group_name_H-M   'P 1'
#
loop_
_entity.id
_entity.type
_entity.pdbx_description
1 polymer ?
#
loop_
_entity_poly.entity_id
_entity_poly.type
_entity_poly.pdbx_seq_one_letter_code
_entity_poly.pdbx_strand_id
1 'polypeptide(L)'
;FMFIDADVDFDPASVIRLIRSGHEVSVAIYPKKVVMWDQAKTAIEAGDERDLSMLSSSLVANIGATQRSVVNGFVEVLDGPTGFMVITRKAFEKMHEKYKDLDCKNDHQNRDFDDYCAVFDCMIDPNNRRYLSEDYAFCRRWQQIGGKIYADCNTSLGHVGNLPFSGCLNERLKA
;
A
#
# COMPACT_ATOMS: atom_id res chain seq x y z
N PHE A 1 0.82 -0.84 14.46
CA PHE A 1 0.06 -1.91 13.79
C PHE A 1 0.72 -2.25 12.47
N MET A 2 0.64 -3.52 12.10
CA MET A 2 1.03 -3.98 10.78
C MET A 2 -0.07 -4.85 10.20
N PHE A 3 -0.46 -4.54 8.98
CA PHE A 3 -1.35 -5.36 8.18
C PHE A 3 -0.51 -6.17 7.19
N ILE A 4 -0.79 -7.46 7.10
CA ILE A 4 -0.20 -8.38 6.13
C ILE A 4 -1.32 -9.28 5.63
N ASP A 5 -1.58 -9.25 4.32
CA ASP A 5 -2.55 -10.16 3.71
C ASP A 5 -2.02 -11.60 3.72
N ALA A 6 -2.91 -12.55 3.93
CA ALA A 6 -2.55 -13.96 4.07
C ALA A 6 -1.93 -14.59 2.80
N ASP A 7 -2.04 -13.92 1.68
CA ASP A 7 -1.53 -14.31 0.37
C ASP A 7 -0.36 -13.45 -0.13
N VAL A 8 0.22 -12.62 0.75
CA VAL A 8 1.47 -11.88 0.48
C VAL A 8 2.65 -12.67 1.02
N ASP A 9 3.57 -13.05 0.12
CA ASP A 9 4.85 -13.68 0.45
C ASP A 9 5.94 -12.62 0.62
N PHE A 10 6.74 -12.72 1.69
CA PHE A 10 7.72 -11.68 2.05
C PHE A 10 8.92 -12.24 2.82
N ASP A 11 10.06 -11.57 2.69
CA ASP A 11 11.19 -11.74 3.61
C ASP A 11 10.90 -11.02 4.95
N PRO A 12 11.07 -11.65 6.11
CA PRO A 12 10.90 -11.02 7.41
C PRO A 12 11.70 -9.71 7.59
N ALA A 13 12.82 -9.54 6.90
CA ALA A 13 13.58 -8.30 6.90
C ALA A 13 12.76 -7.10 6.39
N SER A 14 11.78 -7.33 5.50
CA SER A 14 10.87 -6.32 4.98
C SER A 14 10.03 -5.68 6.10
N VAL A 15 9.55 -6.49 7.04
CA VAL A 15 8.83 -6.02 8.24
C VAL A 15 9.71 -5.06 9.06
N ILE A 16 10.96 -5.47 9.30
CA ILE A 16 11.90 -4.68 10.08
C ILE A 16 12.23 -3.35 9.38
N ARG A 17 12.36 -3.37 8.04
CA ARG A 17 12.58 -2.14 7.26
C ARG A 17 11.44 -1.15 7.40
N LEU A 18 10.19 -1.58 7.27
CA LEU A 18 9.03 -0.70 7.41
C LEU A 18 8.93 -0.14 8.84
N ILE A 19 9.11 -0.98 9.87
CA ILE A 19 9.06 -0.54 11.26
C ILE A 19 10.16 0.48 11.57
N ARG A 20 11.36 0.28 11.04
CA ARG A 20 12.52 1.16 11.25
C ARG A 20 12.56 2.38 10.34
N SER A 21 11.64 2.53 9.41
CA SER A 21 11.60 3.65 8.46
C SER A 21 11.48 5.02 9.13
N GLY A 22 10.90 5.08 10.32
CA GLY A 22 10.59 6.32 11.02
C GLY A 22 9.34 7.04 10.49
N HIS A 23 8.68 6.52 9.47
CA HIS A 23 7.45 7.09 8.92
C HIS A 23 6.22 6.70 9.75
N GLU A 24 5.22 7.59 9.85
CA GLU A 24 3.98 7.30 10.56
C GLU A 24 3.11 6.28 9.81
N VAL A 25 3.17 6.29 8.47
CA VAL A 25 2.56 5.28 7.59
C VAL A 25 3.57 4.88 6.52
N SER A 26 3.90 3.59 6.47
CA SER A 26 4.81 3.00 5.49
C SER A 26 4.23 1.72 4.90
N VAL A 27 4.47 1.51 3.61
CA VAL A 27 3.95 0.36 2.85
C VAL A 27 5.05 -0.30 2.05
N ALA A 28 4.87 -1.57 1.72
CA ALA A 28 5.58 -2.17 0.61
C ALA A 28 4.57 -2.55 -0.50
N ILE A 29 4.99 -2.35 -1.73
CA ILE A 29 4.13 -2.51 -2.89
C ILE A 29 4.31 -3.91 -3.46
N TYR A 30 3.20 -4.59 -3.69
CA TYR A 30 3.16 -5.92 -4.30
C TYR A 30 2.43 -5.90 -5.66
N PRO A 31 2.69 -6.90 -6.54
CA PRO A 31 2.04 -6.98 -7.84
C PRO A 31 0.56 -7.37 -7.70
N LYS A 32 -0.26 -6.90 -8.63
CA LYS A 32 -1.61 -7.43 -8.84
C LYS A 32 -1.51 -8.84 -9.41
N LYS A 33 -2.49 -9.69 -9.12
CA LYS A 33 -2.61 -11.05 -9.70
C LYS A 33 -3.09 -10.99 -11.17
N VAL A 34 -2.38 -10.21 -11.99
CA VAL A 34 -2.70 -10.00 -13.41
C VAL A 34 -1.41 -10.02 -14.21
N VAL A 35 -1.40 -10.77 -15.31
CA VAL A 35 -0.31 -10.76 -16.29
C VAL A 35 -0.62 -9.73 -17.37
N MET A 36 0.25 -8.76 -17.55
CA MET A 36 0.17 -7.74 -18.58
C MET A 36 0.88 -8.24 -19.85
N TRP A 37 0.19 -9.03 -20.66
CA TRP A 37 0.76 -9.73 -21.82
C TRP A 37 1.41 -8.78 -22.84
N ASP A 38 0.83 -7.59 -23.06
CA ASP A 38 1.41 -6.61 -23.98
C ASP A 38 2.77 -6.08 -23.47
N GLN A 39 2.91 -5.89 -22.14
CA GLN A 39 4.18 -5.50 -21.53
C GLN A 39 5.20 -6.62 -21.65
N ALA A 40 4.81 -7.86 -21.37
CA ALA A 40 5.67 -9.03 -21.56
C ALA A 40 6.18 -9.14 -23.00
N LYS A 41 5.29 -8.99 -23.99
CA LYS A 41 5.65 -8.99 -25.41
C LYS A 41 6.65 -7.89 -25.75
N THR A 42 6.38 -6.66 -25.33
CA THR A 42 7.28 -5.51 -25.57
C THR A 42 8.66 -5.75 -24.95
N ALA A 43 8.72 -6.31 -23.74
CA ALA A 43 10.00 -6.61 -23.09
C ALA A 43 10.79 -7.68 -23.84
N ILE A 44 10.13 -8.73 -24.32
CA ILE A 44 10.77 -9.78 -25.12
C ILE A 44 11.30 -9.19 -26.45
N GLU A 45 10.52 -8.37 -27.13
CA GLU A 45 10.91 -7.74 -28.40
C GLU A 45 12.09 -6.75 -28.20
N ALA A 46 12.17 -6.10 -27.04
CA ALA A 46 13.28 -5.21 -26.68
C ALA A 46 14.54 -5.95 -26.22
N GLY A 47 14.50 -7.28 -26.07
CA GLY A 47 15.60 -8.07 -25.55
C GLY A 47 15.89 -7.80 -24.07
N ASP A 48 14.87 -7.42 -23.28
CA ASP A 48 15.00 -7.17 -21.86
C ASP A 48 15.21 -8.50 -21.10
N GLU A 49 16.37 -8.67 -20.49
CA GLU A 49 16.75 -9.90 -19.81
C GLU A 49 16.23 -10.01 -18.36
N ARG A 50 15.53 -8.98 -17.87
CA ARG A 50 14.92 -9.03 -16.53
C ARG A 50 13.84 -10.11 -16.48
N ASP A 51 13.49 -10.54 -15.26
CA ASP A 51 12.47 -11.55 -15.03
C ASP A 51 11.10 -11.11 -15.63
N LEU A 52 10.58 -11.90 -16.56
CA LEU A 52 9.29 -11.63 -17.23
C LEU A 52 8.14 -11.55 -16.24
N SER A 53 8.18 -12.25 -15.12
CA SER A 53 7.15 -12.16 -14.08
C SER A 53 7.07 -10.75 -13.48
N MET A 54 8.22 -10.09 -13.34
CA MET A 54 8.31 -8.69 -12.90
C MET A 54 7.88 -7.72 -13.99
N LEU A 55 8.35 -7.93 -15.22
CA LEU A 55 8.07 -7.05 -16.36
C LEU A 55 6.59 -7.08 -16.77
N SER A 56 5.94 -8.22 -16.65
CA SER A 56 4.52 -8.40 -16.96
C SER A 56 3.58 -8.07 -15.78
N SER A 57 4.10 -7.68 -14.63
CA SER A 57 3.28 -7.38 -13.46
C SER A 57 2.82 -5.91 -13.43
N SER A 58 1.63 -5.67 -12.88
CA SER A 58 1.15 -4.34 -12.51
C SER A 58 1.22 -4.20 -10.99
N LEU A 59 1.88 -3.17 -10.49
CA LEU A 59 1.99 -2.94 -9.04
C LEU A 59 0.74 -2.25 -8.48
N VAL A 60 0.40 -2.57 -7.23
CA VAL A 60 -0.67 -1.90 -6.47
C VAL A 60 -0.11 -0.61 -5.87
N ALA A 61 0.13 0.39 -6.72
CA ALA A 61 0.63 1.68 -6.28
C ALA A 61 0.05 2.82 -7.11
N ASN A 62 -0.27 3.92 -6.43
CA ASN A 62 -0.57 5.19 -7.07
C ASN A 62 0.50 6.20 -6.64
N ILE A 63 1.56 6.29 -7.45
CA ILE A 63 2.72 7.14 -7.13
C ILE A 63 2.42 8.62 -7.42
N GLY A 64 1.35 8.91 -8.17
CA GLY A 64 1.02 10.27 -8.62
C GLY A 64 1.87 10.71 -9.83
N ALA A 65 1.50 11.85 -10.42
CA ALA A 65 2.11 12.36 -11.65
C ALA A 65 3.39 13.19 -11.43
N THR A 66 3.73 13.53 -10.21
CA THR A 66 4.92 14.35 -9.90
C THR A 66 6.14 13.49 -9.64
N GLN A 67 7.27 13.88 -10.23
CA GLN A 67 8.57 13.25 -9.97
C GLN A 67 8.89 13.36 -8.46
N ARG A 68 9.07 12.22 -7.80
CA ARG A 68 9.33 12.15 -6.36
C ARG A 68 10.73 11.63 -6.10
N SER A 69 11.40 12.23 -5.13
CA SER A 69 12.74 11.79 -4.72
C SER A 69 12.63 10.56 -3.82
N VAL A 70 13.46 9.57 -4.10
CA VAL A 70 13.69 8.44 -3.19
C VAL A 70 14.67 8.89 -2.11
N VAL A 71 14.27 8.80 -0.85
CA VAL A 71 15.10 9.16 0.30
C VAL A 71 15.22 7.94 1.21
N ASN A 72 16.44 7.49 1.48
CA ASN A 72 16.72 6.30 2.30
C ASN A 72 15.99 5.03 1.83
N GLY A 73 15.74 4.92 0.51
CA GLY A 73 15.01 3.79 -0.07
C GLY A 73 13.49 3.89 0.02
N PHE A 74 12.94 5.04 0.43
CA PHE A 74 11.50 5.29 0.49
C PHE A 74 11.08 6.40 -0.46
N VAL A 75 9.89 6.26 -1.05
CA VAL A 75 9.26 7.27 -1.90
C VAL A 75 7.87 7.61 -1.37
N GLU A 76 7.51 8.88 -1.38
CA GLU A 76 6.16 9.32 -1.03
C GLU A 76 5.18 8.88 -2.12
N VAL A 77 4.05 8.27 -1.72
CA VAL A 77 2.99 7.80 -2.62
C VAL A 77 1.65 8.42 -2.23
N LEU A 78 0.71 8.44 -3.19
CA LEU A 78 -0.64 8.91 -2.91
C LEU A 78 -1.46 7.85 -2.17
N ASP A 79 -1.40 6.63 -2.64
CA ASP A 79 -2.15 5.52 -2.07
C ASP A 79 -1.23 4.31 -1.96
N GLY A 80 -1.37 3.54 -0.88
CA GLY A 80 -0.65 2.30 -0.64
C GLY A 80 -1.61 1.21 -0.19
N PRO A 81 -1.33 -0.06 -0.53
CA PRO A 81 -2.19 -1.18 -0.17
C PRO A 81 -2.03 -1.55 1.31
N THR A 82 -3.12 -1.95 1.95
CA THR A 82 -3.09 -2.46 3.32
C THR A 82 -2.48 -3.86 3.43
N GLY A 83 -2.39 -4.60 2.32
CA GLY A 83 -1.83 -5.96 2.33
C GLY A 83 -0.37 -6.07 2.81
N PHE A 84 0.37 -4.96 2.89
CA PHE A 84 1.66 -4.88 3.57
C PHE A 84 1.93 -3.44 4.04
N MET A 85 1.29 -3.06 5.16
CA MET A 85 1.28 -1.67 5.66
C MET A 85 1.58 -1.61 7.16
N VAL A 86 2.49 -0.73 7.54
CA VAL A 86 2.74 -0.35 8.94
C VAL A 86 2.13 1.01 9.22
N ILE A 87 1.36 1.11 10.30
CA ILE A 87 0.74 2.34 10.79
C ILE A 87 1.12 2.50 12.27
N THR A 88 1.70 3.63 12.61
CA THR A 88 2.05 3.92 14.00
C THR A 88 0.79 4.18 14.84
N ARG A 89 0.88 3.94 16.14
CA ARG A 89 -0.18 4.32 17.10
C ARG A 89 -0.50 5.82 16.97
N LYS A 90 0.51 6.66 16.85
CA LYS A 90 0.35 8.11 16.71
C LYS A 90 -0.47 8.51 15.49
N ALA A 91 -0.34 7.80 14.36
CA ALA A 91 -1.17 8.04 13.19
C ALA A 91 -2.65 7.73 13.49
N PHE A 92 -2.95 6.61 14.13
CA PHE A 92 -4.31 6.28 14.55
C PHE A 92 -4.88 7.30 15.54
N GLU A 93 -4.10 7.74 16.52
CA GLU A 93 -4.53 8.76 17.49
C GLU A 93 -4.90 10.08 16.79
N LYS A 94 -4.08 10.56 15.85
CA LYS A 94 -4.38 11.74 15.02
C LYS A 94 -5.66 11.55 14.17
N MET A 95 -5.81 10.37 13.56
CA MET A 95 -7.01 10.04 12.78
C MET A 95 -8.26 10.05 13.66
N HIS A 96 -8.22 9.39 14.80
CA HIS A 96 -9.33 9.34 15.75
C HIS A 96 -9.68 10.72 16.32
N GLU A 97 -8.70 11.56 16.60
CA GLU A 97 -8.95 12.95 17.04
C GLU A 97 -9.72 13.75 15.96
N LYS A 98 -9.36 13.57 14.70
CA LYS A 98 -9.93 14.33 13.58
C LYS A 98 -11.27 13.81 13.10
N TYR A 99 -11.47 12.51 13.09
CA TYR A 99 -12.62 11.83 12.48
C TYR A 99 -13.56 11.22 13.55
N LYS A 100 -13.99 12.04 14.52
CA LYS A 100 -14.96 11.64 15.55
C LYS A 100 -16.32 11.22 14.99
N ASP A 101 -16.65 11.70 13.82
CA ASP A 101 -17.84 11.33 13.06
C ASP A 101 -17.81 9.90 12.51
N LEU A 102 -16.61 9.27 12.51
CA LEU A 102 -16.43 7.85 12.18
C LEU A 102 -16.43 6.92 13.40
N ASP A 103 -16.63 7.46 14.60
CA ASP A 103 -16.78 6.62 15.78
C ASP A 103 -18.11 5.82 15.69
N CYS A 104 -17.99 4.52 15.81
CA CYS A 104 -19.11 3.60 15.69
C CYS A 104 -19.06 2.52 16.77
N LYS A 105 -20.26 1.99 17.07
CA LYS A 105 -20.41 0.94 18.07
C LYS A 105 -20.00 -0.40 17.50
N ASN A 106 -19.38 -1.21 18.35
CA ASN A 106 -19.09 -2.59 18.01
C ASN A 106 -20.37 -3.44 18.10
N ASP A 107 -20.75 -4.05 16.97
CA ASP A 107 -21.90 -4.96 16.91
C ASP A 107 -21.58 -6.40 17.35
N HIS A 108 -20.31 -6.70 17.65
CA HIS A 108 -19.92 -8.03 18.13
C HIS A 108 -20.19 -8.17 19.64
N GLN A 109 -21.17 -8.98 19.99
CA GLN A 109 -21.43 -9.35 21.37
C GLN A 109 -20.20 -10.04 22.01
N ASN A 110 -19.97 -9.76 23.30
CA ASN A 110 -18.88 -10.35 24.13
C ASN A 110 -17.45 -9.88 23.83
N ARG A 111 -17.24 -8.61 23.50
CA ARG A 111 -15.91 -8.02 23.43
C ARG A 111 -15.76 -6.86 24.41
N ASP A 112 -14.55 -6.73 24.98
CA ASP A 112 -14.22 -5.75 26.01
C ASP A 112 -14.05 -4.30 25.48
N PHE A 113 -14.38 -4.04 24.22
CA PHE A 113 -14.35 -2.70 23.63
C PHE A 113 -15.68 -2.40 22.96
N ASP A 114 -16.26 -1.29 23.32
CA ASP A 114 -17.60 -0.89 22.90
C ASP A 114 -17.59 -0.12 21.55
N ASP A 115 -16.59 0.70 21.33
CA ASP A 115 -16.53 1.64 20.21
C ASP A 115 -15.20 1.56 19.48
N TYR A 116 -15.21 1.84 18.16
CA TYR A 116 -14.02 1.99 17.34
C TYR A 116 -14.21 3.07 16.28
N CYS A 117 -13.12 3.64 15.78
CA CYS A 117 -13.14 4.63 14.72
C CYS A 117 -12.95 3.95 13.36
N ALA A 118 -13.95 4.03 12.48
CA ALA A 118 -13.97 3.34 11.18
C ALA A 118 -13.12 4.07 10.13
N VAL A 119 -11.85 4.33 10.39
CA VAL A 119 -10.95 5.06 9.49
C VAL A 119 -10.69 4.36 8.16
N PHE A 120 -11.01 3.07 8.07
CA PHE A 120 -10.96 2.26 6.86
C PHE A 120 -12.32 2.14 6.13
N ASP A 121 -13.36 2.84 6.59
CA ASP A 121 -14.64 2.82 5.89
C ASP A 121 -14.50 3.36 4.47
N CYS A 122 -15.06 2.66 3.49
CA CYS A 122 -15.02 3.06 2.08
C CYS A 122 -15.69 4.42 1.89
N MET A 123 -15.23 5.20 0.91
CA MET A 123 -15.80 6.51 0.66
C MET A 123 -15.84 6.87 -0.83
N ILE A 124 -16.72 7.81 -1.16
CA ILE A 124 -16.68 8.49 -2.47
C ILE A 124 -15.82 9.76 -2.29
N ASP A 125 -14.71 9.83 -3.02
CA ASP A 125 -13.84 11.02 -3.02
C ASP A 125 -14.66 12.26 -3.45
N PRO A 126 -14.79 13.29 -2.59
CA PRO A 126 -15.61 14.46 -2.90
C PRO A 126 -15.07 15.26 -4.09
N ASN A 127 -13.77 15.18 -4.39
CA ASN A 127 -13.11 15.99 -5.43
C ASN A 127 -13.29 15.42 -6.84
N ASN A 128 -13.28 14.10 -6.98
CA ASN A 128 -13.28 13.44 -8.30
C ASN A 128 -14.33 12.35 -8.46
N ARG A 129 -15.17 12.13 -7.43
CA ARG A 129 -16.27 11.16 -7.40
C ARG A 129 -15.86 9.70 -7.56
N ARG A 130 -14.57 9.39 -7.37
CA ARG A 130 -14.11 8.00 -7.35
C ARG A 130 -14.59 7.30 -6.08
N TYR A 131 -15.02 6.05 -6.22
CA TYR A 131 -15.17 5.14 -5.09
C TYR A 131 -13.79 4.70 -4.63
N LEU A 132 -13.49 4.94 -3.37
CA LEU A 132 -12.24 4.52 -2.73
C LEU A 132 -12.52 3.31 -1.85
N SER A 133 -11.77 2.23 -2.08
CA SER A 133 -11.72 1.07 -1.20
C SER A 133 -11.15 1.45 0.17
N GLU A 134 -11.16 0.53 1.10
CA GLU A 134 -10.74 0.72 2.49
C GLU A 134 -9.32 1.31 2.62
N ASP A 135 -8.38 0.76 1.87
CA ASP A 135 -6.97 1.19 1.85
C ASP A 135 -6.80 2.60 1.27
N TYR A 136 -7.45 2.89 0.14
CA TYR A 136 -7.41 4.22 -0.47
C TYR A 136 -8.19 5.25 0.34
N ALA A 137 -9.29 4.86 0.97
CA ALA A 137 -10.06 5.73 1.86
C ALA A 137 -9.23 6.12 3.09
N PHE A 138 -8.54 5.15 3.73
CA PHE A 138 -7.60 5.43 4.82
C PHE A 138 -6.48 6.38 4.36
N CYS A 139 -5.83 6.09 3.22
CA CYS A 139 -4.77 6.94 2.67
C CYS A 139 -5.25 8.38 2.44
N ARG A 140 -6.46 8.54 1.89
CA ARG A 140 -7.04 9.86 1.64
C ARG A 140 -7.34 10.62 2.92
N ARG A 141 -7.94 9.97 3.92
CA ARG A 141 -8.20 10.59 5.23
C ARG A 141 -6.89 10.99 5.91
N TRP A 142 -5.86 10.13 5.85
CA TRP A 142 -4.55 10.43 6.41
C TRP A 142 -3.91 11.67 5.76
N GLN A 143 -4.00 11.80 4.45
CA GLN A 143 -3.51 12.97 3.71
C GLN A 143 -4.31 14.25 4.01
N GLN A 144 -5.62 14.17 4.20
CA GLN A 144 -6.46 15.32 4.53
C GLN A 144 -6.09 15.98 5.87
N ILE A 145 -5.45 15.25 6.76
CA ILE A 145 -4.92 15.77 8.03
C ILE A 145 -3.41 16.10 7.98
N GLY A 146 -2.83 16.16 6.77
CA GLY A 146 -1.42 16.49 6.54
C GLY A 146 -0.46 15.30 6.66
N GLY A 147 -0.97 14.09 6.77
CA GLY A 147 -0.16 12.87 6.81
C GLY A 147 0.39 12.51 5.43
N LYS A 148 1.47 11.72 5.44
CA LYS A 148 2.14 11.22 4.23
C LYS A 148 2.29 9.71 4.31
N ILE A 149 2.26 9.06 3.15
CA ILE A 149 2.46 7.63 3.00
C ILE A 149 3.77 7.40 2.25
N TYR A 150 4.59 6.49 2.74
CA TYR A 150 5.89 6.18 2.15
C TYR A 150 5.98 4.72 1.74
N ALA A 151 6.30 4.48 0.47
CA ALA A 151 6.53 3.14 -0.05
C ALA A 151 8.02 2.79 -0.01
N ASP A 152 8.34 1.60 0.51
CA ASP A 152 9.68 1.04 0.43
C ASP A 152 9.96 0.60 -1.01
N CYS A 153 11.00 1.17 -1.60
CA CYS A 153 11.43 0.86 -2.97
C CYS A 153 12.21 -0.45 -3.08
N ASN A 154 12.78 -0.93 -1.98
CA ASN A 154 13.74 -2.04 -2.00
C ASN A 154 13.12 -3.38 -1.56
N THR A 155 11.96 -3.36 -0.94
CA THR A 155 11.25 -4.60 -0.57
C THR A 155 10.65 -5.25 -1.81
N SER A 156 10.98 -6.53 -2.01
CA SER A 156 10.32 -7.39 -2.99
C SER A 156 9.28 -8.24 -2.28
N LEU A 157 8.07 -8.25 -2.80
CA LEU A 157 6.95 -9.04 -2.29
C LEU A 157 6.41 -9.97 -3.37
N GLY A 158 5.97 -11.15 -2.95
CA GLY A 158 5.17 -12.07 -3.76
C GLY A 158 3.68 -11.89 -3.47
N HIS A 159 2.83 -12.10 -4.48
CA HIS A 159 1.40 -12.16 -4.31
C HIS A 159 0.91 -13.52 -4.79
N VAL A 160 0.59 -14.40 -3.85
CA VAL A 160 0.27 -15.80 -4.13
C VAL A 160 -1.16 -15.91 -4.67
N GLY A 161 -1.31 -16.57 -5.79
CA GLY A 161 -2.59 -16.85 -6.45
C GLY A 161 -2.50 -18.19 -7.19
N ASN A 162 -3.26 -18.35 -8.27
CA ASN A 162 -3.14 -19.51 -9.15
C ASN A 162 -1.75 -19.58 -9.83
N LEU A 163 -1.07 -18.43 -9.92
CA LEU A 163 0.33 -18.26 -10.29
C LEU A 163 1.00 -17.37 -9.24
N PRO A 164 2.29 -17.57 -8.94
CA PRO A 164 3.03 -16.64 -8.11
C PRO A 164 3.32 -15.36 -8.91
N PHE A 165 3.03 -14.21 -8.31
CA PHE A 165 3.37 -12.90 -8.86
C PHE A 165 4.42 -12.25 -7.96
N SER A 166 5.55 -11.83 -8.52
CA SER A 166 6.63 -11.20 -7.76
C SER A 166 6.94 -9.81 -8.32
N GLY A 167 7.31 -8.88 -7.47
CA GLY A 167 7.67 -7.54 -7.91
C GLY A 167 8.36 -6.71 -6.84
N CYS A 168 9.18 -5.78 -7.31
CA CYS A 168 9.87 -4.79 -6.50
C CYS A 168 9.64 -3.41 -7.10
N LEU A 169 9.26 -2.44 -6.28
CA LEU A 169 8.99 -1.08 -6.74
C LEU A 169 10.21 -0.44 -7.39
N ASN A 170 11.41 -0.66 -6.86
CA ASN A 170 12.66 -0.12 -7.39
C ASN A 170 12.95 -0.57 -8.83
N GLU A 171 12.65 -1.81 -9.17
CA GLU A 171 12.82 -2.32 -10.54
C GLU A 171 11.83 -1.64 -11.52
N ARG A 172 10.69 -1.23 -11.03
CA ARG A 172 9.69 -0.51 -11.82
C ARG A 172 10.05 0.96 -12.03
N LEU A 173 10.74 1.59 -11.06
CA LEU A 173 11.17 2.99 -11.14
C LEU A 173 12.38 3.19 -12.07
N LYS A 174 13.11 2.12 -12.41
CA LYS A 174 14.26 2.13 -13.34
C LYS A 174 13.84 1.96 -14.81
N ALA A 175 12.60 1.59 -15.07
CA ALA A 175 12.04 1.39 -16.42
C ALA A 175 11.41 2.69 -16.94
#